data_090f80a1fa6449d1af0e4ee08a88d776
#
_entry.id   090f80a1fa6449d1af0e4ee08a88d776
#
_cell.length_a   1.000
_cell.length_b   1.000
_cell.length_c   1.000
_cell.angle_alpha   90.00
_cell.angle_beta   90.00
_cell.angle_gamma   90.00
#
_symmetry.space_group_name_H-M   'P 1'
#
loop_
_entity.id
_entity.type
_entity.pdbx_description
1 polymer ?
#
loop_
_entity_poly.entity_id
_entity_poly.type
_entity_poly.pdbx_seq_one_letter_code
_entity_poly.pdbx_strand_id
1 'polypeptide(L)'
;MNGSVEPAREGDRERVQSGLPPDVTEGEQLTVEVRRDCDREYLRRAEVFIRASVHAGTPFFLYFNHSLMHLPVIPREQFHGRSGNGDWADSLLELDTDFGALLDLLDELDAADDTVVVFAGDNGPEDVLLWRGSPGYWEGSYFAGGEGNLRTPCIVRWPGHVPPGRSSDEIMHVTDWFTTILHAARHSEPSRPTGSSTA
;
A
#
# COMPACT_ATOMS: atom_id res chain seq x y z
N MET A 1 -24.72 23.66 -23.03
CA MET A 1 -24.39 22.35 -23.61
C MET A 1 -25.18 21.30 -22.84
N ASN A 2 -26.26 20.83 -23.44
CA ASN A 2 -27.10 19.79 -22.84
C ASN A 2 -26.39 18.43 -23.09
N GLY A 3 -25.69 17.92 -22.09
CA GLY A 3 -25.20 16.54 -22.10
C GLY A 3 -26.39 15.61 -21.85
N SER A 4 -26.88 14.98 -22.90
CA SER A 4 -27.82 13.86 -22.77
C SER A 4 -27.09 12.70 -22.12
N VAL A 5 -27.47 12.37 -20.89
CA VAL A 5 -27.01 11.13 -20.21
C VAL A 5 -27.69 9.98 -20.96
N GLU A 6 -26.90 9.13 -21.60
CA GLU A 6 -27.41 7.89 -22.20
C GLU A 6 -28.06 7.02 -21.11
N PRO A 7 -29.20 6.39 -21.38
CA PRO A 7 -29.83 5.47 -20.44
C PRO A 7 -28.93 4.26 -20.20
N ALA A 8 -28.76 3.88 -18.93
CA ALA A 8 -27.99 2.70 -18.54
C ALA A 8 -28.45 1.43 -19.29
N ARG A 9 -27.50 0.68 -19.83
CA ARG A 9 -27.75 -0.58 -20.54
C ARG A 9 -28.24 -1.65 -19.54
N GLU A 10 -28.94 -2.67 -20.03
CA GLU A 10 -29.51 -3.72 -19.18
C GLU A 10 -28.45 -4.43 -18.31
N GLY A 11 -27.26 -4.68 -18.84
CA GLY A 11 -26.11 -5.23 -18.10
C GLY A 11 -25.54 -4.30 -17.01
N ASP A 12 -25.73 -2.99 -17.14
CA ASP A 12 -25.30 -2.02 -16.13
C ASP A 12 -26.24 -2.03 -14.90
N ARG A 13 -27.51 -2.39 -15.10
CA ARG A 13 -28.49 -2.53 -14.01
C ARG A 13 -28.21 -3.77 -13.15
N GLU A 14 -27.82 -4.89 -13.76
CA GLU A 14 -27.41 -6.11 -13.03
C GLU A 14 -26.14 -5.84 -12.20
N ARG A 15 -25.15 -5.14 -12.77
CA ARG A 15 -23.91 -4.78 -12.06
C ARG A 15 -24.15 -3.81 -10.90
N VAL A 16 -25.04 -2.85 -11.06
CA VAL A 16 -25.44 -1.95 -9.95
C VAL A 16 -26.15 -2.73 -8.84
N GLN A 17 -26.91 -3.78 -9.18
CA GLN A 17 -27.51 -4.68 -8.18
C GLN A 17 -26.49 -5.54 -7.47
N SER A 18 -25.39 -5.95 -8.13
CA SER A 18 -24.27 -6.67 -7.52
C SER A 18 -23.34 -5.78 -6.70
N GLY A 19 -23.47 -4.44 -6.80
CA GLY A 19 -22.61 -3.49 -6.11
C GLY A 19 -21.20 -3.36 -6.71
N LEU A 20 -20.93 -3.97 -7.86
CA LEU A 20 -19.64 -3.89 -8.54
C LEU A 20 -19.58 -2.68 -9.49
N PRO A 21 -18.42 -1.99 -9.59
CA PRO A 21 -18.17 -1.00 -10.63
C PRO A 21 -18.32 -1.58 -12.04
N PRO A 22 -18.64 -0.77 -13.07
CA PRO A 22 -18.93 -1.27 -14.42
C PRO A 22 -17.77 -2.00 -15.12
N ASP A 23 -16.54 -1.75 -14.68
CA ASP A 23 -15.31 -2.33 -15.21
C ASP A 23 -14.81 -3.55 -14.40
N VAL A 24 -15.50 -3.91 -13.32
CA VAL A 24 -15.15 -5.06 -12.47
C VAL A 24 -15.99 -6.28 -12.89
N THR A 25 -15.32 -7.38 -13.14
CA THR A 25 -15.96 -8.67 -13.34
C THR A 25 -16.04 -9.44 -12.02
N GLU A 26 -17.09 -10.23 -11.87
CA GLU A 26 -17.23 -11.14 -10.73
C GLU A 26 -16.03 -12.11 -10.70
N GLY A 27 -15.36 -12.18 -9.57
CA GLY A 27 -14.20 -13.04 -9.36
C GLY A 27 -14.53 -14.30 -8.57
N GLU A 28 -13.50 -14.92 -8.03
CA GLU A 28 -13.65 -16.07 -7.15
C GLU A 28 -14.31 -15.67 -5.81
N GLN A 29 -15.11 -16.57 -5.25
CA GLN A 29 -15.72 -16.33 -3.94
C GLN A 29 -14.64 -16.16 -2.87
N LEU A 30 -14.76 -15.14 -2.02
CA LEU A 30 -13.84 -14.90 -0.92
C LEU A 30 -14.02 -15.97 0.18
N THR A 31 -13.29 -17.06 0.06
CA THR A 31 -13.15 -18.08 1.13
C THR A 31 -12.00 -17.71 2.06
N VAL A 32 -11.83 -18.48 3.15
CA VAL A 32 -10.68 -18.31 4.08
C VAL A 32 -9.35 -18.52 3.35
N GLU A 33 -9.29 -19.49 2.44
CA GLU A 33 -8.11 -19.79 1.65
C GLU A 33 -7.79 -18.65 0.69
N VAL A 34 -8.78 -18.16 -0.04
CA VAL A 34 -8.64 -17.02 -0.95
C VAL A 34 -8.22 -15.77 -0.16
N ARG A 35 -8.84 -15.53 1.01
CA ARG A 35 -8.46 -14.40 1.87
C ARG A 35 -7.01 -14.50 2.36
N ARG A 36 -6.55 -15.69 2.70
CA ARG A 36 -5.17 -15.94 3.14
C ARG A 36 -4.14 -15.62 2.06
N ASP A 37 -4.46 -15.90 0.80
CA ASP A 37 -3.54 -15.79 -0.32
C ASP A 37 -3.71 -14.52 -1.18
N CYS A 38 -4.73 -13.69 -0.92
CA CYS A 38 -5.05 -12.54 -1.77
C CYS A 38 -3.92 -11.50 -1.81
N ASP A 39 -3.24 -11.25 -0.69
CA ASP A 39 -2.16 -10.27 -0.62
C ASP A 39 -0.93 -10.70 -1.45
N ARG A 40 -0.67 -12.02 -1.54
CA ARG A 40 0.35 -12.54 -2.45
C ARG A 40 0.04 -12.23 -3.91
N GLU A 41 -1.23 -12.34 -4.31
CA GLU A 41 -1.63 -11.99 -5.68
C GLU A 41 -1.57 -10.48 -5.90
N TYR A 42 -1.92 -9.67 -4.91
CA TYR A 42 -1.78 -8.21 -4.99
C TYR A 42 -0.30 -7.81 -5.13
N LEU A 43 0.59 -8.40 -4.32
CA LEU A 43 2.02 -8.19 -4.43
C LEU A 43 2.54 -8.55 -5.83
N ARG A 44 2.21 -9.74 -6.33
CA ARG A 44 2.60 -10.19 -7.68
C ARG A 44 2.15 -9.21 -8.77
N ARG A 45 0.94 -8.66 -8.67
CA ARG A 45 0.44 -7.64 -9.62
C ARG A 45 1.20 -6.33 -9.49
N ALA A 46 1.50 -5.91 -8.28
CA ALA A 46 2.33 -4.72 -8.03
C ALA A 46 3.73 -4.87 -8.66
N GLU A 47 4.38 -6.01 -8.44
CA GLU A 47 5.69 -6.33 -9.05
C GLU A 47 5.65 -6.28 -10.59
N VAL A 48 4.64 -6.91 -11.20
CA VAL A 48 4.46 -6.90 -12.66
C VAL A 48 4.27 -5.48 -13.17
N PHE A 49 3.46 -4.67 -12.49
CA PHE A 49 3.21 -3.28 -12.85
C PHE A 49 4.48 -2.42 -12.76
N ILE A 50 5.24 -2.55 -11.67
CA ILE A 50 6.51 -1.80 -11.47
C ILE A 50 7.50 -2.19 -12.56
N ARG A 51 7.74 -3.50 -12.78
CA ARG A 51 8.65 -3.99 -13.83
C ARG A 51 8.26 -3.46 -15.22
N ALA A 52 7.00 -3.53 -15.58
CA ALA A 52 6.51 -3.05 -16.86
C ALA A 52 6.72 -1.55 -17.02
N SER A 53 6.44 -0.75 -15.99
CA SER A 53 6.60 0.70 -16.01
C SER A 53 8.07 1.11 -16.15
N VAL A 54 8.96 0.51 -15.36
CA VAL A 54 10.41 0.79 -15.41
C VAL A 54 10.99 0.38 -16.75
N HIS A 55 10.68 -0.81 -17.26
CA HIS A 55 11.15 -1.26 -18.58
C HIS A 55 10.65 -0.36 -19.72
N ALA A 56 9.46 0.21 -19.61
CA ALA A 56 8.91 1.15 -20.57
C ALA A 56 9.48 2.57 -20.43
N GLY A 57 10.28 2.84 -19.39
CA GLY A 57 10.74 4.20 -19.07
C GLY A 57 9.60 5.16 -18.76
N THR A 58 8.47 4.64 -18.24
CA THR A 58 7.26 5.42 -17.96
C THR A 58 7.14 5.69 -16.46
N PRO A 59 7.06 6.97 -16.04
CA PRO A 59 6.75 7.29 -14.64
C PRO A 59 5.47 6.63 -14.20
N PHE A 60 5.44 6.16 -12.95
CA PHE A 60 4.27 5.49 -12.41
C PHE A 60 3.88 6.05 -11.04
N PHE A 61 2.62 5.85 -10.69
CA PHE A 61 2.07 6.00 -9.36
C PHE A 61 1.35 4.72 -8.99
N LEU A 62 1.79 4.07 -7.93
CA LEU A 62 1.19 2.86 -7.40
C LEU A 62 0.61 3.16 -6.01
N TYR A 63 -0.69 2.99 -5.85
CA TYR A 63 -1.37 2.97 -4.56
C TYR A 63 -1.69 1.51 -4.22
N PHE A 64 -0.90 0.94 -3.32
CA PHE A 64 -0.93 -0.47 -2.99
C PHE A 64 -1.48 -0.67 -1.58
N ASN A 65 -2.70 -1.20 -1.47
CA ASN A 65 -3.32 -1.54 -0.21
C ASN A 65 -3.17 -3.02 0.06
N HIS A 66 -2.38 -3.33 1.08
CA HIS A 66 -2.33 -4.66 1.65
C HIS A 66 -3.58 -4.89 2.50
N SER A 67 -4.13 -6.09 2.49
CA SER A 67 -5.32 -6.41 3.28
C SER A 67 -5.01 -6.87 4.70
N LEU A 68 -3.75 -7.22 4.97
CA LEU A 68 -3.28 -7.48 6.33
C LEU A 68 -3.23 -6.15 7.10
N MET A 69 -3.44 -6.24 8.15
CA MET A 69 -3.82 -6.39 9.55
C MET A 69 -5.33 -6.25 9.79
N HIS A 70 -6.16 -6.16 8.76
CA HIS A 70 -7.61 -6.09 8.90
C HIS A 70 -8.22 -7.46 9.24
N LEU A 71 -9.24 -7.45 10.07
CA LEU A 71 -9.99 -8.66 10.48
C LEU A 71 -10.69 -9.34 9.28
N PRO A 72 -10.76 -10.67 9.26
CA PRO A 72 -10.03 -11.62 10.10
C PRO A 72 -8.55 -11.64 9.72
N VAL A 73 -7.68 -11.60 10.73
CA VAL A 73 -6.23 -11.64 10.54
C VAL A 73 -5.82 -13.09 10.28
N ILE A 74 -5.43 -13.39 9.06
CA ILE A 74 -5.12 -14.75 8.61
C ILE A 74 -3.78 -14.71 7.88
N PRO A 75 -2.66 -14.98 8.57
CA PRO A 75 -1.36 -15.03 7.92
C PRO A 75 -1.28 -16.22 6.94
N ARG A 76 -0.47 -16.08 5.89
CA ARG A 76 -0.13 -17.21 5.03
C ARG A 76 0.53 -18.32 5.84
N GLU A 77 0.32 -19.55 5.46
CA GLU A 77 0.76 -20.75 6.20
C GLU A 77 2.25 -20.70 6.58
N GLN A 78 3.08 -20.16 5.71
CA GLN A 78 4.52 -20.04 5.95
C GLN A 78 4.89 -19.05 7.07
N PHE A 79 3.98 -18.18 7.47
CA PHE A 79 4.19 -17.21 8.56
C PHE A 79 3.50 -17.64 9.86
N HIS A 80 2.54 -18.55 9.79
CA HIS A 80 1.80 -19.02 10.95
C HIS A 80 2.71 -19.59 12.03
N GLY A 81 2.61 -19.08 13.25
CA GLY A 81 3.40 -19.46 14.41
C GLY A 81 4.83 -18.91 14.45
N ARG A 82 5.28 -18.16 13.45
CA ARG A 82 6.69 -17.70 13.36
C ARG A 82 7.06 -16.63 14.37
N SER A 83 6.16 -15.75 14.71
CA SER A 83 6.42 -14.71 15.71
C SER A 83 6.38 -15.22 17.14
N GLY A 84 5.67 -16.33 17.39
CA GLY A 84 5.34 -16.81 18.72
C GLY A 84 4.35 -15.92 19.49
N ASN A 85 3.75 -14.93 18.83
CA ASN A 85 2.84 -13.93 19.43
C ASN A 85 1.44 -13.92 18.78
N GLY A 86 1.08 -15.00 18.07
CA GLY A 86 -0.23 -15.16 17.43
C GLY A 86 -0.34 -14.53 16.04
N ASP A 87 -1.49 -14.74 15.42
CA ASP A 87 -1.73 -14.44 14.00
C ASP A 87 -1.51 -12.97 13.64
N TRP A 88 -1.80 -12.04 14.55
CA TRP A 88 -1.58 -10.62 14.32
C TRP A 88 -0.08 -10.31 14.10
N ALA A 89 0.77 -10.82 14.97
CA ALA A 89 2.21 -10.62 14.86
C ALA A 89 2.82 -11.41 13.69
N ASP A 90 2.27 -12.59 13.38
CA ASP A 90 2.65 -13.38 12.22
C ASP A 90 2.31 -12.65 10.91
N SER A 91 1.14 -12.01 10.85
CA SER A 91 0.72 -11.18 9.73
C SER A 91 1.57 -9.91 9.57
N LEU A 92 2.06 -9.35 10.67
CA LEU A 92 3.00 -8.22 10.62
C LEU A 92 4.34 -8.64 10.01
N LEU A 93 4.84 -9.86 10.32
CA LEU A 93 6.03 -10.41 9.66
C LEU A 93 5.80 -10.64 8.17
N GLU A 94 4.61 -11.06 7.78
CA GLU A 94 4.22 -11.23 6.40
C GLU A 94 4.21 -9.89 5.66
N LEU A 95 3.54 -8.88 6.21
CA LEU A 95 3.48 -7.53 5.67
C LEU A 95 4.87 -6.92 5.48
N ASP A 96 5.75 -7.06 6.48
CA ASP A 96 7.13 -6.60 6.43
C ASP A 96 7.92 -7.30 5.31
N THR A 97 7.72 -8.61 5.16
CA THR A 97 8.36 -9.40 4.09
C THR A 97 7.87 -8.97 2.70
N ASP A 98 6.57 -8.77 2.52
CA ASP A 98 5.99 -8.37 1.26
C ASP A 98 6.40 -6.94 0.87
N PHE A 99 6.49 -6.04 1.86
CA PHE A 99 7.01 -4.70 1.63
C PHE A 99 8.51 -4.71 1.30
N GLY A 100 9.29 -5.55 2.00
CA GLY A 100 10.70 -5.77 1.69
C GLY A 100 10.92 -6.22 0.24
N ALA A 101 10.09 -7.13 -0.27
CA ALA A 101 10.17 -7.59 -1.65
C ALA A 101 9.96 -6.47 -2.68
N LEU A 102 9.09 -5.48 -2.39
CA LEU A 102 8.93 -4.31 -3.26
C LEU A 102 10.15 -3.39 -3.23
N LEU A 103 10.79 -3.23 -2.06
CA LEU A 103 12.03 -2.45 -1.95
C LEU A 103 13.18 -3.12 -2.71
N ASP A 104 13.35 -4.43 -2.54
CA ASP A 104 14.35 -5.22 -3.25
C ASP A 104 14.13 -5.16 -4.77
N LEU A 105 12.89 -5.18 -5.22
CA LEU A 105 12.53 -5.03 -6.62
C LEU A 105 12.94 -3.67 -7.18
N LEU A 106 12.73 -2.59 -6.46
CA LEU A 106 13.16 -1.24 -6.89
C LEU A 106 14.68 -1.15 -6.98
N ASP A 107 15.39 -1.78 -6.05
CA ASP A 107 16.85 -1.85 -6.08
C ASP A 107 17.35 -2.72 -7.26
N GLU A 108 16.73 -3.88 -7.53
CA GLU A 108 17.02 -4.75 -8.68
C GLU A 108 16.87 -4.02 -10.03
N LEU A 109 15.91 -3.11 -10.11
CA LEU A 109 15.58 -2.37 -11.33
C LEU A 109 16.34 -1.04 -11.47
N ASP A 110 17.27 -0.74 -10.57
CA ASP A 110 17.95 0.57 -10.47
C ASP A 110 16.98 1.77 -10.42
N ALA A 111 15.77 1.55 -9.86
CA ALA A 111 14.70 2.56 -9.79
C ALA A 111 14.54 3.18 -8.39
N ALA A 112 15.30 2.69 -7.41
CA ALA A 112 15.12 3.06 -6.01
C ALA A 112 15.43 4.54 -5.73
N ASP A 113 16.43 5.11 -6.38
CA ASP A 113 16.84 6.50 -6.19
C ASP A 113 15.86 7.50 -6.82
N ASP A 114 15.11 7.07 -7.83
CA ASP A 114 14.09 7.85 -8.52
C ASP A 114 12.66 7.57 -8.03
N THR A 115 12.51 6.83 -6.94
CA THR A 115 11.20 6.45 -6.42
C THR A 115 10.99 6.93 -4.99
N VAL A 116 9.87 7.63 -4.78
CA VAL A 116 9.36 7.93 -3.44
C VAL A 116 8.55 6.73 -2.97
N VAL A 117 8.94 6.15 -1.84
CA VAL A 117 8.20 5.05 -1.21
C VAL A 117 7.64 5.53 0.11
N VAL A 118 6.34 5.34 0.30
CA VAL A 118 5.62 5.67 1.53
C VAL A 118 4.94 4.42 2.04
N PHE A 119 5.22 4.06 3.27
CA PHE A 119 4.48 3.04 4.01
C PHE A 119 3.73 3.72 5.15
N ALA A 120 2.42 3.52 5.23
CA ALA A 120 1.60 4.10 6.29
C ALA A 120 0.43 3.18 6.65
N GLY A 121 0.00 3.23 7.91
CA GLY A 121 -1.30 2.71 8.32
C GLY A 121 -2.39 3.76 8.09
N ASP A 122 -3.62 3.31 7.97
CA ASP A 122 -4.80 4.15 7.80
C ASP A 122 -5.42 4.56 9.15
N ASN A 123 -5.34 3.69 10.15
CA ASN A 123 -5.84 3.91 11.51
C ASN A 123 -5.04 3.11 12.53
N GLY A 124 -5.31 3.36 13.81
CA GLY A 124 -4.73 2.60 14.91
C GLY A 124 -5.21 1.14 14.93
N PRO A 125 -4.53 0.29 15.70
CA PRO A 125 -4.78 -1.15 15.70
C PRO A 125 -6.16 -1.48 16.27
N GLU A 126 -6.74 -2.55 15.75
CA GLU A 126 -7.95 -3.14 16.32
C GLU A 126 -7.65 -3.81 17.67
N ASP A 127 -8.55 -3.65 18.64
CA ASP A 127 -8.50 -4.30 19.96
C ASP A 127 -9.61 -5.36 20.05
N VAL A 128 -9.52 -6.37 19.19
CA VAL A 128 -10.46 -7.48 19.15
C VAL A 128 -9.81 -8.73 19.73
N LEU A 129 -10.53 -9.43 20.59
CA LEU A 129 -10.05 -10.68 21.19
C LEU A 129 -9.57 -11.66 20.09
N LEU A 130 -8.41 -12.24 20.29
CA LEU A 130 -7.61 -13.09 19.42
C LEU A 130 -6.67 -12.35 18.46
N TRP A 131 -6.97 -11.12 18.03
CA TRP A 131 -6.16 -10.37 17.05
C TRP A 131 -5.82 -8.97 17.55
N ARG A 132 -5.37 -8.87 18.79
CA ARG A 132 -5.04 -7.59 19.40
C ARG A 132 -3.75 -7.01 18.84
N GLY A 133 -3.86 -5.86 18.22
CA GLY A 133 -2.75 -4.96 18.03
C GLY A 133 -2.48 -4.10 19.26
N SER A 134 -1.41 -3.32 19.25
CA SER A 134 -1.07 -2.42 20.35
C SER A 134 -0.76 -1.03 19.83
N PRO A 135 -1.42 0.02 20.36
CA PRO A 135 -1.08 1.41 20.06
C PRO A 135 0.13 1.91 20.86
N GLY A 136 0.87 1.01 21.52
CA GLY A 136 1.97 1.38 22.40
C GLY A 136 1.49 2.09 23.67
N TYR A 137 1.98 3.30 23.90
CA TYR A 137 1.64 4.12 25.08
C TYR A 137 0.39 4.98 24.89
N TRP A 138 -0.20 4.98 23.70
CA TRP A 138 -1.29 5.87 23.38
C TRP A 138 -2.64 5.24 23.78
N GLU A 139 -3.53 6.06 24.34
CA GLU A 139 -4.87 5.61 24.69
C GLU A 139 -5.75 5.50 23.44
N GLY A 140 -6.57 4.45 23.40
CA GLY A 140 -7.52 4.20 22.33
C GLY A 140 -7.04 3.14 21.34
N SER A 141 -7.95 2.70 20.52
CA SER A 141 -7.78 1.72 19.45
C SER A 141 -8.69 2.10 18.28
N TYR A 142 -8.74 1.30 17.25
CA TYR A 142 -9.67 1.48 16.16
C TYR A 142 -11.10 1.82 16.65
N PHE A 143 -11.75 2.79 16.03
CA PHE A 143 -13.04 3.41 16.44
C PHE A 143 -13.02 4.26 17.72
N ALA A 144 -11.94 4.33 18.46
CA ALA A 144 -11.84 5.24 19.60
C ALA A 144 -11.43 6.65 19.19
N GLY A 145 -11.75 7.66 20.01
CA GLY A 145 -11.34 9.05 19.77
C GLY A 145 -9.94 9.40 20.25
N GLY A 146 -9.21 8.44 20.83
CA GLY A 146 -7.89 8.66 21.40
C GLY A 146 -6.76 8.62 20.37
N GLU A 147 -5.58 9.10 20.78
CA GLU A 147 -4.38 9.15 19.91
C GLU A 147 -3.92 7.75 19.46
N GLY A 148 -4.22 6.70 20.23
CA GLY A 148 -3.95 5.31 19.81
C GLY A 148 -4.69 4.87 18.56
N ASN A 149 -5.80 5.54 18.20
CA ASN A 149 -6.48 5.33 16.94
C ASN A 149 -5.96 6.25 15.82
N LEU A 150 -5.51 7.45 16.17
CA LEU A 150 -5.15 8.49 15.18
C LEU A 150 -3.68 8.40 14.77
N ARG A 151 -2.80 7.97 15.66
CA ARG A 151 -1.37 7.83 15.38
C ARG A 151 -1.10 6.50 14.71
N THR A 152 -0.71 6.57 13.46
CA THR A 152 -0.30 5.41 12.66
C THR A 152 1.16 5.51 12.27
N PRO A 153 1.84 4.36 12.05
CA PRO A 153 3.19 4.41 11.50
C PRO A 153 3.18 5.07 10.12
N CYS A 154 4.17 5.93 9.88
CA CYS A 154 4.44 6.47 8.56
C CYS A 154 5.95 6.44 8.32
N ILE A 155 6.38 5.70 7.32
CA ILE A 155 7.79 5.54 6.95
C ILE A 155 7.97 6.05 5.53
N VAL A 156 8.97 6.89 5.30
CA VAL A 156 9.25 7.49 4.00
C VAL A 156 10.66 7.16 3.57
N ARG A 157 10.81 6.59 2.37
CA ARG A 157 12.08 6.50 1.66
C ARG A 157 12.02 7.44 0.46
N TRP A 158 12.84 8.47 0.48
CA TRP A 158 12.95 9.45 -0.61
C TRP A 158 14.40 9.89 -0.74
N PRO A 159 15.23 9.14 -1.47
CA PRO A 159 16.65 9.43 -1.63
C PRO A 159 16.89 10.85 -2.17
N GLY A 160 17.92 11.50 -1.65
CA GLY A 160 18.26 12.87 -2.01
C GLY A 160 17.37 13.97 -1.41
N HIS A 161 16.21 13.64 -0.84
CA HIS A 161 15.26 14.59 -0.25
C HIS A 161 15.04 14.37 1.25
N VAL A 162 14.86 13.13 1.68
CA VAL A 162 14.69 12.76 3.09
C VAL A 162 15.95 12.05 3.58
N PRO A 163 16.69 12.64 4.54
CA PRO A 163 17.87 11.99 5.11
C PRO A 163 17.49 10.68 5.83
N PRO A 164 18.28 9.61 5.67
CA PRO A 164 18.01 8.34 6.36
C PRO A 164 18.18 8.46 7.87
N GLY A 165 17.50 7.59 8.62
CA GLY A 165 17.62 7.49 10.08
C GLY A 165 17.05 8.68 10.85
N ARG A 166 16.18 9.47 10.24
CA ARG A 166 15.46 10.56 10.89
C ARG A 166 14.10 10.09 11.40
N SER A 167 13.70 10.67 12.52
CA SER A 167 12.32 10.62 13.01
C SER A 167 11.81 12.06 13.22
N SER A 168 10.50 12.24 13.10
CA SER A 168 9.82 13.51 13.31
C SER A 168 8.54 13.28 14.11
N ASP A 169 8.27 14.19 15.03
CA ASP A 169 7.02 14.25 15.80
C ASP A 169 6.04 15.29 15.22
N GLU A 170 6.36 15.85 14.04
CA GLU A 170 5.48 16.77 13.35
C GLU A 170 4.17 16.08 12.95
N ILE A 171 3.07 16.83 13.08
CA ILE A 171 1.76 16.32 12.68
C ILE A 171 1.67 16.30 11.16
N MET A 172 1.43 15.12 10.61
CA MET A 172 1.16 14.91 9.19
C MET A 172 -0.15 14.17 9.04
N HIS A 173 -0.96 14.57 8.07
CA HIS A 173 -2.21 13.93 7.76
C HIS A 173 -2.14 13.25 6.37
N VAL A 174 -2.88 12.17 6.19
CA VAL A 174 -2.87 11.40 4.91
C VAL A 174 -3.18 12.28 3.69
N THR A 175 -3.97 13.35 3.85
CA THR A 175 -4.28 14.29 2.76
C THR A 175 -3.08 15.11 2.29
N ASP A 176 -2.04 15.25 3.11
CA ASP A 176 -0.85 16.00 2.75
C ASP A 176 -0.06 15.30 1.64
N TRP A 177 -0.21 13.98 1.51
CA TRP A 177 0.40 13.21 0.44
C TRP A 177 -0.09 13.62 -0.96
N PHE A 178 -1.33 14.05 -1.10
CA PHE A 178 -1.84 14.49 -2.40
C PHE A 178 -1.02 15.66 -2.97
N THR A 179 -0.84 16.70 -2.18
CA THR A 179 -0.07 17.88 -2.59
C THR A 179 1.43 17.59 -2.70
N THR A 180 1.96 16.77 -1.79
CA THR A 180 3.37 16.37 -1.79
C THR A 180 3.75 15.58 -3.04
N ILE A 181 2.96 14.58 -3.41
CA ILE A 181 3.18 13.75 -4.61
C ILE A 181 3.06 14.59 -5.87
N LEU A 182 2.05 15.47 -5.96
CA LEU A 182 1.91 16.37 -7.11
C LEU A 182 3.10 17.33 -7.23
N HIS A 183 3.63 17.82 -6.12
CA HIS A 183 4.82 18.66 -6.12
C HIS A 183 6.05 17.88 -6.57
N ALA A 184 6.28 16.69 -6.02
CA ALA A 184 7.37 15.81 -6.40
C ALA A 184 7.34 15.49 -7.91
N ALA A 185 6.18 15.08 -8.44
CA ALA A 185 6.01 14.75 -9.85
C ALA A 185 6.24 15.92 -10.81
N ARG A 186 6.05 17.17 -10.39
CA ARG A 186 6.29 18.36 -11.21
C ARG A 186 7.75 18.79 -11.23
N HIS A 187 8.53 18.43 -10.22
CA HIS A 187 9.91 18.87 -10.02
C HIS A 187 10.93 17.75 -10.22
N SER A 188 10.48 16.54 -10.60
CA SER A 188 11.38 15.49 -11.05
C SER A 188 11.92 15.90 -12.42
N GLU A 189 13.14 16.47 -12.44
CA GLU A 189 13.90 16.59 -13.69
C GLU A 189 14.18 15.16 -14.20
N PRO A 190 14.02 14.89 -15.50
CA PRO A 190 14.43 13.60 -16.03
C PRO A 190 15.92 13.40 -15.72
N SER A 191 16.26 12.28 -15.10
CA SER A 191 17.65 11.91 -14.81
C SER A 191 18.47 12.07 -16.06
N ARG A 192 19.45 12.98 -16.04
CA ARG A 192 20.39 13.15 -17.16
C ARG A 192 21.11 11.82 -17.37
N PRO A 193 21.09 11.24 -18.57
CA PRO A 193 21.94 10.09 -18.83
C PRO A 193 23.37 10.51 -18.50
N THR A 194 24.01 9.79 -17.61
CA THR A 194 25.43 9.96 -17.30
C THR A 194 26.19 9.73 -18.58
N GLY A 195 26.51 10.84 -19.25
CA GLY A 195 27.25 10.83 -20.48
C GLY A 195 28.59 10.16 -20.21
N SER A 196 28.86 9.10 -20.95
CA SER A 196 30.18 8.51 -21.06
C SER A 196 31.19 9.62 -21.42
N SER A 197 32.02 9.97 -20.45
CA SER A 197 33.23 10.76 -20.72
C SER A 197 34.16 9.89 -21.59
N THR A 198 34.11 10.10 -22.87
CA THR A 198 35.21 9.73 -23.74
C THR A 198 36.19 10.91 -23.77
N ALA A 199 37.30 10.77 -23.13
CA ALA A 199 38.52 11.48 -23.37
C ALA A 199 39.57 10.51 -23.86
#